data_fa0e3fc9ac616ce1d62ea1ba90e74cf3
#
_entry.id   fa0e3fc9ac616ce1d62ea1ba90e74cf3
#
_cell.length_a   1.000
_cell.length_b   1.000
_cell.length_c   1.000
_cell.angle_alpha   90.00
_cell.angle_beta   90.00
_cell.angle_gamma   90.00
#
_symmetry.space_group_name_H-M   'P 1'
#
loop_
_entity.id
_entity.type
_entity.pdbx_description
1 polymer ?
#
loop_
_entity_poly.entity_id
_entity_poly.type
_entity_poly.pdbx_seq_one_letter_code
_entity_poly.pdbx_strand_id
1 'polypeptide(L)'
;MQMNVRLGVPVLLLSVLCLLPSAAVAQAEPEAEAFELYPEYVYGRNRGPKMGYTKPEVFDPLSDKLYRSGYKSYSPIGVPVDLKKKDAMTRVETMGAIIACADGWFWPFSRTARDNEPPGLEIEILNAIAEKRDWTVHMMWVNMATRFGPGAPGGAYDQSINKGSCDLVMGLTITGDDHHMDPNGLAFTRPFMSTGFVLVTQGDGKKARTLDDIKRLGLTVGLPALSPMSEYAAANNIPHETFFQNYRVIDALIRQKVDAGMIWSGAISQARLNRPEAEFELVEGYVPLPEMRWDSAWVVKTRENDFKKFIDESIAEMLESGEIKRIVERYGMPFFPPVSQ
;
A
#
# COMPACT_ATOMS: atom_id res chain seq x y z
N MET A 1 1.82 52.43 58.51
CA MET A 1 0.90 53.28 59.19
C MET A 1 -0.48 53.09 58.56
N GLN A 2 -1.41 52.60 59.45
CA GLN A 2 -2.89 52.44 59.27
C GLN A 2 -3.40 51.60 58.07
N MET A 3 -3.72 50.45 58.38
CA MET A 3 -4.97 49.67 58.52
C MET A 3 -6.28 50.45 58.24
N ASN A 4 -7.08 49.90 57.30
CA ASN A 4 -8.53 49.94 57.52
C ASN A 4 -9.20 48.70 56.86
N VAL A 5 -9.79 47.92 57.73
CA VAL A 5 -10.69 46.80 57.49
C VAL A 5 -12.09 47.36 57.22
N ARG A 6 -12.78 46.85 56.19
CA ARG A 6 -14.25 46.86 56.19
C ARG A 6 -14.81 45.55 55.76
N LEU A 7 -15.53 44.94 56.65
CA LEU A 7 -16.46 43.83 56.47
C LEU A 7 -17.63 44.24 55.57
N GLY A 8 -18.15 43.32 54.81
CA GLY A 8 -19.38 43.46 54.03
C GLY A 8 -19.96 42.14 53.58
N VAL A 9 -20.84 41.60 54.37
CA VAL A 9 -22.06 40.82 54.08
C VAL A 9 -22.10 39.75 52.98
N PRO A 10 -22.45 38.50 53.23
CA PRO A 10 -22.67 37.46 52.24
C PRO A 10 -24.09 37.60 51.65
N VAL A 11 -24.11 37.67 50.29
CA VAL A 11 -25.36 37.49 49.51
C VAL A 11 -25.49 36.01 49.17
N LEU A 12 -26.48 35.38 49.74
CA LEU A 12 -26.96 34.05 49.37
C LEU A 12 -27.61 34.16 47.98
N LEU A 13 -26.97 33.62 46.94
CA LEU A 13 -27.59 33.39 45.65
C LEU A 13 -28.04 31.93 45.58
N LEU A 14 -29.35 31.72 45.62
CA LEU A 14 -30.00 30.45 45.27
C LEU A 14 -29.70 30.15 43.80
N SER A 15 -28.90 29.16 43.54
CA SER A 15 -28.74 28.59 42.20
C SER A 15 -29.88 27.58 41.95
N VAL A 16 -30.82 28.00 41.13
CA VAL A 16 -31.80 27.10 40.50
C VAL A 16 -31.07 26.25 39.49
N LEU A 17 -30.92 24.98 39.80
CA LEU A 17 -30.39 23.98 38.88
C LEU A 17 -31.47 23.68 37.83
N CYS A 18 -31.40 24.32 36.65
CA CYS A 18 -32.14 23.89 35.49
C CYS A 18 -31.48 22.62 34.94
N LEU A 19 -32.07 21.49 35.25
CA LEU A 19 -31.82 20.22 34.54
C LEU A 19 -32.36 20.34 33.11
N LEU A 20 -31.49 20.74 32.17
CA LEU A 20 -31.76 20.57 30.75
C LEU A 20 -31.47 19.10 30.43
N PRO A 21 -32.37 18.40 29.73
CA PRO A 21 -32.05 17.07 29.24
C PRO A 21 -30.89 17.21 28.24
N SER A 22 -29.81 16.50 28.54
CA SER A 22 -28.70 16.29 27.58
C SER A 22 -29.29 15.60 26.36
N ALA A 23 -29.58 16.36 25.31
CA ALA A 23 -29.79 15.82 24.01
C ALA A 23 -28.44 15.20 23.59
N ALA A 24 -28.37 13.88 23.66
CA ALA A 24 -27.31 13.13 22.99
C ALA A 24 -27.37 13.54 21.54
N VAL A 25 -26.44 14.39 21.14
CA VAL A 25 -26.14 14.59 19.70
C VAL A 25 -25.59 13.25 19.26
N ALA A 26 -26.46 12.45 18.69
CA ALA A 26 -26.04 11.30 17.91
C ALA A 26 -25.11 11.86 16.82
N GLN A 27 -23.82 11.66 16.99
CA GLN A 27 -22.87 11.86 15.91
C GLN A 27 -23.30 10.91 14.82
N ALA A 28 -23.93 11.45 13.79
CA ALA A 28 -24.19 10.74 12.58
C ALA A 28 -22.84 10.26 12.06
N GLU A 29 -22.66 8.96 12.04
CA GLU A 29 -21.49 8.33 11.50
C GLU A 29 -21.37 8.73 10.02
N PRO A 30 -20.29 9.38 9.57
CA PRO A 30 -20.12 9.78 8.16
C PRO A 30 -19.76 8.60 7.26
N GLU A 31 -20.03 7.37 7.68
CA GLU A 31 -19.44 6.16 7.09
C GLU A 31 -20.24 5.54 5.95
N ALA A 32 -21.54 5.75 5.87
CA ALA A 32 -22.35 4.99 4.96
C ALA A 32 -22.07 5.30 3.48
N GLU A 33 -21.92 6.58 3.14
CA GLU A 33 -21.74 6.97 1.73
C GLU A 33 -20.35 6.65 1.16
N ALA A 34 -19.29 6.73 1.97
CA ALA A 34 -17.94 6.41 1.51
C ALA A 34 -17.78 4.92 1.21
N PHE A 35 -18.53 4.07 1.88
CA PHE A 35 -18.49 2.61 1.71
C PHE A 35 -19.35 2.10 0.55
N GLU A 36 -20.37 2.82 0.15
CA GLU A 36 -21.19 2.46 -1.00
C GLU A 36 -20.45 2.58 -2.34
N LEU A 37 -19.36 3.35 -2.38
CA LEU A 37 -18.57 3.51 -3.60
C LEU A 37 -17.82 2.25 -4.03
N TYR A 38 -17.59 1.28 -3.10
CA TYR A 38 -16.77 0.09 -3.36
C TYR A 38 -17.30 -1.16 -2.66
N PRO A 39 -18.58 -1.52 -2.84
CA PRO A 39 -19.22 -2.57 -2.02
C PRO A 39 -18.58 -3.95 -2.19
N GLU A 40 -17.87 -4.16 -3.29
CA GLU A 40 -17.30 -5.47 -3.64
C GLU A 40 -15.85 -5.61 -3.20
N TYR A 41 -15.12 -4.52 -3.14
CA TYR A 41 -13.68 -4.49 -2.93
C TYR A 41 -13.29 -3.95 -1.57
N VAL A 42 -14.17 -3.16 -0.96
CA VAL A 42 -13.89 -2.65 0.36
C VAL A 42 -14.21 -3.73 1.38
N TYR A 43 -13.16 -4.33 1.86
CA TYR A 43 -13.13 -5.06 3.13
C TYR A 43 -14.12 -6.22 3.24
N GLY A 44 -14.57 -6.74 2.11
CA GLY A 44 -15.47 -7.87 2.13
C GLY A 44 -16.65 -7.65 3.06
N ARG A 45 -17.24 -6.48 3.01
CA ARG A 45 -18.22 -5.91 3.94
C ARG A 45 -19.21 -6.89 4.54
N ASN A 46 -19.67 -7.82 3.73
CA ASN A 46 -20.63 -8.83 4.16
C ASN A 46 -20.00 -10.22 4.37
N ARG A 47 -18.70 -10.38 4.15
CA ARG A 47 -18.08 -11.70 4.09
C ARG A 47 -16.74 -11.78 4.78
N GLY A 48 -16.23 -10.67 5.31
CA GLY A 48 -14.89 -10.56 5.87
C GLY A 48 -13.81 -10.77 4.81
N PRO A 49 -12.61 -10.25 5.06
CA PRO A 49 -11.47 -10.51 4.21
C PRO A 49 -11.16 -11.99 4.25
N LYS A 50 -10.97 -12.56 3.09
CA LYS A 50 -10.42 -13.89 2.98
C LYS A 50 -8.94 -13.80 2.74
N MET A 51 -8.18 -14.64 3.37
CA MET A 51 -6.72 -14.65 3.25
C MET A 51 -6.29 -15.39 1.99
N GLY A 52 -5.23 -14.91 1.37
CA GLY A 52 -4.63 -15.51 0.19
C GLY A 52 -5.62 -15.60 -0.97
N TYR A 53 -5.55 -16.64 -1.71
CA TYR A 53 -6.44 -16.93 -2.83
C TYR A 53 -7.81 -17.46 -2.41
N THR A 54 -8.12 -17.37 -1.12
CA THR A 54 -9.45 -17.39 -0.57
C THR A 54 -10.18 -18.70 -0.49
N LYS A 55 -9.79 -19.70 -1.20
CA LYS A 55 -10.34 -21.03 -0.98
C LYS A 55 -9.62 -21.68 0.17
N PRO A 56 -10.32 -22.29 1.12
CA PRO A 56 -9.68 -23.16 2.09
C PRO A 56 -8.76 -24.18 1.42
N GLU A 57 -9.14 -24.67 0.25
CA GLU A 57 -8.36 -25.59 -0.56
C GLU A 57 -7.04 -24.99 -1.06
N VAL A 58 -6.93 -23.68 -1.17
CA VAL A 58 -5.67 -23.00 -1.54
C VAL A 58 -4.71 -22.92 -0.36
N PHE A 59 -5.22 -22.91 0.86
CA PHE A 59 -4.40 -23.00 2.07
C PHE A 59 -4.04 -24.46 2.40
N ASP A 60 -4.90 -25.39 2.06
CA ASP A 60 -4.67 -26.81 2.25
C ASP A 60 -3.40 -27.33 1.54
N PRO A 61 -3.02 -26.85 0.34
CA PRO A 61 -1.79 -27.32 -0.30
C PRO A 61 -0.54 -27.17 0.54
N LEU A 62 -0.38 -26.09 1.29
CA LEU A 62 0.76 -25.95 2.19
C LEU A 62 0.62 -26.86 3.40
N SER A 63 -0.53 -26.89 4.04
CA SER A 63 -0.82 -27.78 5.17
C SER A 63 -0.65 -29.24 4.79
N ASP A 64 -1.19 -29.65 3.66
CA ASP A 64 -1.04 -30.98 3.09
C ASP A 64 0.42 -31.33 2.80
N LYS A 65 1.16 -30.41 2.18
CA LYS A 65 2.56 -30.61 1.83
C LYS A 65 3.43 -30.71 3.08
N LEU A 66 3.21 -29.85 4.06
CA LEU A 66 3.88 -29.89 5.35
C LEU A 66 3.53 -31.17 6.12
N TYR A 67 2.26 -31.57 6.10
CA TYR A 67 1.81 -32.79 6.73
C TYR A 67 2.43 -34.02 6.08
N ARG A 68 2.44 -34.11 4.76
CA ARG A 68 3.07 -35.21 4.01
C ARG A 68 4.59 -35.28 4.19
N SER A 69 5.23 -34.13 4.41
CA SER A 69 6.66 -34.05 4.74
C SER A 69 6.98 -34.41 6.19
N GLY A 70 5.97 -34.70 6.99
CA GLY A 70 6.14 -35.12 8.39
C GLY A 70 6.37 -34.00 9.39
N TYR A 71 6.20 -32.76 9.00
CA TYR A 71 6.29 -31.63 9.93
C TYR A 71 5.08 -31.59 10.85
N LYS A 72 5.31 -31.82 12.12
CA LYS A 72 4.28 -31.80 13.17
C LYS A 72 4.21 -30.50 13.95
N SER A 73 5.30 -29.72 13.94
CA SER A 73 5.41 -28.42 14.61
C SER A 73 5.27 -27.32 13.58
N TYR A 74 4.07 -26.93 13.33
CA TYR A 74 3.73 -25.97 12.32
C TYR A 74 3.06 -24.76 12.96
N SER A 75 3.51 -23.57 12.59
CA SER A 75 2.79 -22.34 12.91
C SER A 75 1.67 -22.17 11.89
N PRO A 76 0.40 -22.10 12.29
CA PRO A 76 -0.71 -22.02 11.35
C PRO A 76 -0.69 -20.73 10.49
N ILE A 77 0.23 -19.83 10.76
CA ILE A 77 0.36 -18.52 10.09
C ILE A 77 1.77 -18.27 9.55
N GLY A 78 2.60 -19.28 9.40
CA GLY A 78 3.95 -19.02 8.91
C GLY A 78 4.85 -20.25 8.85
N VAL A 79 6.15 -19.99 8.82
CA VAL A 79 7.19 -21.03 8.72
C VAL A 79 7.11 -22.04 9.88
N PRO A 80 7.15 -23.35 9.63
CA PRO A 80 7.24 -24.37 10.66
C PRO A 80 8.39 -24.11 11.65
N VAL A 81 8.16 -24.35 12.92
CA VAL A 81 9.09 -23.96 14.01
C VAL A 81 10.47 -24.58 13.84
N ASP A 82 10.54 -25.83 13.42
CA ASP A 82 11.79 -26.57 13.18
C ASP A 82 12.55 -26.07 11.95
N LEU A 83 11.87 -25.44 10.99
CA LEU A 83 12.48 -24.84 9.82
C LEU A 83 12.93 -23.38 10.03
N LYS A 84 12.46 -22.71 11.08
CA LYS A 84 12.82 -21.30 11.33
C LYS A 84 14.32 -21.04 11.48
N LYS A 85 15.09 -22.05 11.86
CA LYS A 85 16.56 -21.97 12.02
C LYS A 85 17.33 -22.28 10.73
N LYS A 86 16.65 -22.78 9.70
CA LYS A 86 17.24 -23.04 8.39
C LYS A 86 17.29 -21.74 7.58
N ASP A 87 18.19 -21.70 6.59
CA ASP A 87 18.16 -20.65 5.59
C ASP A 87 16.88 -20.71 4.75
N ALA A 88 16.53 -19.57 4.12
CA ALA A 88 15.27 -19.46 3.38
C ALA A 88 15.19 -20.42 2.20
N MET A 89 16.31 -20.63 1.47
CA MET A 89 16.31 -21.52 0.32
C MET A 89 16.02 -22.96 0.73
N THR A 90 16.71 -23.46 1.77
CA THR A 90 16.45 -24.78 2.35
C THR A 90 14.99 -24.93 2.83
N ARG A 91 14.42 -23.89 3.44
CA ARG A 91 13.02 -23.90 3.88
C ARG A 91 12.07 -24.05 2.69
N VAL A 92 12.24 -23.19 1.69
CA VAL A 92 11.38 -23.14 0.51
C VAL A 92 11.46 -24.44 -0.27
N GLU A 93 12.66 -24.97 -0.50
CA GLU A 93 12.85 -26.27 -1.16
C GLU A 93 12.21 -27.42 -0.38
N THR A 94 12.38 -27.43 0.94
CA THR A 94 11.79 -28.48 1.80
C THR A 94 10.26 -28.45 1.79
N MET A 95 9.69 -27.23 1.86
CA MET A 95 8.24 -27.01 1.87
C MET A 95 7.62 -27.08 0.47
N GLY A 96 8.40 -26.79 -0.57
CA GLY A 96 7.92 -26.51 -1.91
C GLY A 96 6.99 -25.29 -1.93
N ALA A 97 7.27 -24.32 -1.07
CA ALA A 97 6.43 -23.14 -0.92
C ALA A 97 7.23 -21.95 -0.40
N ILE A 98 6.92 -20.76 -0.92
CA ILE A 98 7.42 -19.48 -0.41
C ILE A 98 6.34 -18.89 0.51
N ILE A 99 6.72 -18.45 1.70
CA ILE A 99 5.84 -17.69 2.58
C ILE A 99 6.18 -16.22 2.46
N ALA A 100 5.24 -15.42 1.95
CA ALA A 100 5.39 -13.98 1.79
C ALA A 100 4.51 -13.20 2.76
N CYS A 101 5.07 -12.16 3.37
CA CYS A 101 4.33 -11.21 4.19
C CYS A 101 3.94 -9.99 3.35
N ALA A 102 2.69 -9.57 3.44
CA ALA A 102 2.17 -8.38 2.76
C ALA A 102 1.02 -7.74 3.52
N ASP A 103 0.68 -6.51 3.18
CA ASP A 103 -0.56 -5.88 3.62
C ASP A 103 -1.74 -6.46 2.84
N GLY A 104 -2.79 -6.84 3.56
CA GLY A 104 -4.01 -7.38 2.94
C GLY A 104 -4.89 -6.33 2.25
N TRP A 105 -4.51 -5.05 2.28
CA TRP A 105 -5.32 -3.92 1.82
C TRP A 105 -4.56 -2.94 0.93
N PHE A 106 -3.43 -3.34 0.38
CA PHE A 106 -2.55 -2.49 -0.41
C PHE A 106 -2.76 -2.69 -1.92
N TRP A 107 -4.00 -2.51 -2.40
CA TRP A 107 -4.30 -2.56 -3.83
C TRP A 107 -3.57 -1.45 -4.61
N PRO A 108 -3.01 -1.72 -5.79
CA PRO A 108 -3.04 -2.96 -6.57
C PRO A 108 -1.88 -3.93 -6.28
N PHE A 109 -1.05 -3.66 -5.29
CA PHE A 109 0.16 -4.45 -4.99
C PHE A 109 -0.19 -5.78 -4.34
N SER A 110 -0.97 -5.73 -3.27
CA SER A 110 -1.41 -6.91 -2.54
C SER A 110 -2.78 -6.70 -1.89
N ARG A 111 -3.58 -7.73 -1.83
CA ARG A 111 -4.82 -7.74 -1.04
C ARG A 111 -5.24 -9.16 -0.67
N THR A 112 -6.05 -9.26 0.38
CA THR A 112 -6.87 -10.45 0.58
C THR A 112 -7.86 -10.53 -0.57
N ALA A 113 -7.79 -11.57 -1.39
CA ALA A 113 -8.64 -11.75 -2.54
C ALA A 113 -9.72 -12.80 -2.28
N ARG A 114 -10.86 -12.70 -2.94
CA ARG A 114 -11.86 -13.77 -3.03
C ARG A 114 -11.54 -14.66 -4.22
N ASP A 115 -12.29 -15.77 -4.31
CA ASP A 115 -12.22 -16.64 -5.47
C ASP A 115 -12.46 -15.81 -6.76
N ASN A 116 -11.58 -16.00 -7.75
CA ASN A 116 -11.60 -15.31 -9.04
C ASN A 116 -11.32 -13.80 -8.99
N GLU A 117 -10.92 -13.26 -7.86
CA GLU A 117 -10.43 -11.88 -7.77
C GLU A 117 -8.90 -11.85 -7.89
N PRO A 118 -8.32 -10.85 -8.58
CA PRO A 118 -6.86 -10.73 -8.65
C PRO A 118 -6.29 -10.38 -7.27
N PRO A 119 -5.24 -11.08 -6.82
CA PRO A 119 -4.69 -10.92 -5.48
C PRO A 119 -3.81 -9.68 -5.30
N GLY A 120 -3.35 -9.10 -6.39
CA GLY A 120 -2.41 -8.01 -6.45
C GLY A 120 -1.17 -8.36 -7.27
N LEU A 121 -0.59 -7.33 -7.90
CA LEU A 121 0.50 -7.51 -8.87
C LEU A 121 1.76 -8.14 -8.28
N GLU A 122 2.11 -7.80 -7.02
CA GLU A 122 3.29 -8.40 -6.38
C GLU A 122 3.11 -9.90 -6.11
N ILE A 123 1.90 -10.28 -5.73
CA ILE A 123 1.56 -11.69 -5.50
C ILE A 123 1.58 -12.46 -6.81
N GLU A 124 1.10 -11.87 -7.91
CA GLU A 124 1.17 -12.50 -9.22
C GLU A 124 2.61 -12.63 -9.72
N ILE A 125 3.46 -11.61 -9.52
CA ILE A 125 4.88 -11.69 -9.85
C ILE A 125 5.56 -12.83 -9.05
N LEU A 126 5.30 -12.90 -7.75
CA LEU A 126 5.89 -13.96 -6.91
C LEU A 126 5.37 -15.35 -7.29
N ASN A 127 4.10 -15.49 -7.66
CA ASN A 127 3.58 -16.76 -8.16
C ASN A 127 4.29 -17.19 -9.44
N ALA A 128 4.48 -16.28 -10.40
CA ALA A 128 5.20 -16.59 -11.63
C ALA A 128 6.67 -17.01 -11.36
N ILE A 129 7.30 -16.43 -10.34
CA ILE A 129 8.64 -16.86 -9.90
C ILE A 129 8.58 -18.28 -9.27
N ALA A 130 7.62 -18.52 -8.40
CA ALA A 130 7.48 -19.79 -7.70
C ALA A 130 7.15 -20.95 -8.64
N GLU A 131 6.29 -20.72 -9.63
CA GLU A 131 5.90 -21.69 -10.65
C GLU A 131 7.09 -22.25 -11.44
N LYS A 132 8.16 -21.46 -11.65
CA LYS A 132 9.39 -21.93 -12.30
C LYS A 132 10.06 -23.11 -11.58
N ARG A 133 9.75 -23.32 -10.31
CA ARG A 133 10.29 -24.39 -9.46
C ARG A 133 9.21 -25.33 -8.95
N ASP A 134 7.99 -25.25 -9.49
CA ASP A 134 6.83 -26.01 -9.00
C ASP A 134 6.56 -25.77 -7.50
N TRP A 135 6.77 -24.52 -7.06
CA TRP A 135 6.46 -24.07 -5.70
C TRP A 135 5.15 -23.32 -5.65
N THR A 136 4.57 -23.26 -4.47
CA THR A 136 3.38 -22.47 -4.17
C THR A 136 3.75 -21.21 -3.38
N VAL A 137 2.87 -20.19 -3.42
CA VAL A 137 3.03 -18.98 -2.61
C VAL A 137 1.96 -18.99 -1.52
N HIS A 138 2.39 -18.77 -0.30
CA HIS A 138 1.52 -18.58 0.85
C HIS A 138 1.64 -17.19 1.41
N MET A 139 0.50 -16.53 1.58
CA MET A 139 0.45 -15.16 2.10
C MET A 139 0.24 -15.16 3.61
N MET A 140 1.07 -14.42 4.30
CA MET A 140 0.90 -14.03 5.69
C MET A 140 0.59 -12.53 5.73
N TRP A 141 -0.60 -12.19 6.21
CA TRP A 141 -1.05 -10.81 6.22
C TRP A 141 -0.54 -10.08 7.46
N VAL A 142 0.10 -8.94 7.22
CA VAL A 142 0.68 -8.07 8.25
C VAL A 142 0.25 -6.64 8.02
N ASN A 143 0.10 -5.88 9.08
CA ASN A 143 -0.20 -4.45 8.96
C ASN A 143 1.12 -3.69 8.68
N MET A 144 1.29 -3.21 7.45
CA MET A 144 2.44 -2.40 7.04
C MET A 144 2.29 -0.94 7.44
N ALA A 145 1.07 -0.45 7.66
CA ALA A 145 0.77 0.92 8.07
C ALA A 145 1.00 1.12 9.57
N THR A 146 2.22 0.98 10.04
CA THR A 146 2.57 1.27 11.43
C THR A 146 2.89 2.75 11.61
N ARG A 147 2.63 3.29 12.80
CA ARG A 147 2.82 4.71 13.11
C ARG A 147 4.24 5.24 12.81
N PHE A 148 5.23 4.39 12.88
CA PHE A 148 6.65 4.75 12.74
C PHE A 148 7.32 4.06 11.54
N GLY A 149 6.53 3.47 10.65
CA GLY A 149 7.03 2.70 9.53
C GLY A 149 7.27 1.22 9.84
N PRO A 150 7.42 0.38 8.80
CA PRO A 150 7.50 -1.07 8.95
C PRO A 150 8.75 -1.54 9.72
N GLY A 151 9.84 -0.79 9.68
CA GLY A 151 11.12 -1.10 10.36
C GLY A 151 11.21 -0.62 11.81
N ALA A 152 10.22 0.14 12.31
CA ALA A 152 10.24 0.61 13.69
C ALA A 152 10.07 -0.53 14.71
N PRO A 153 10.55 -0.36 15.96
CA PRO A 153 10.33 -1.35 17.01
C PRO A 153 8.85 -1.70 17.15
N GLY A 154 8.53 -3.00 17.12
CA GLY A 154 7.16 -3.50 17.11
C GLY A 154 6.41 -3.30 15.78
N GLY A 155 7.08 -2.84 14.74
CA GLY A 155 6.52 -2.68 13.40
C GLY A 155 6.34 -3.99 12.64
N ALA A 156 6.02 -3.89 11.36
CA ALA A 156 5.70 -5.04 10.51
C ALA A 156 6.87 -6.04 10.42
N TYR A 157 8.12 -5.59 10.34
CA TYR A 157 9.29 -6.47 10.28
C TYR A 157 9.47 -7.26 11.57
N ASP A 158 9.29 -6.63 12.73
CA ASP A 158 9.38 -7.31 14.02
C ASP A 158 8.27 -8.32 14.24
N GLN A 159 7.10 -8.08 13.63
CA GLN A 159 5.96 -8.99 13.72
C GLN A 159 6.03 -10.14 12.72
N SER A 160 6.87 -10.05 11.70
CA SER A 160 6.90 -10.95 10.56
C SER A 160 8.29 -11.55 10.31
N ILE A 161 9.07 -10.95 9.43
CA ILE A 161 10.33 -11.50 8.93
C ILE A 161 11.38 -11.66 10.02
N ASN A 162 11.45 -10.73 11.00
CA ASN A 162 12.40 -10.84 12.11
C ASN A 162 12.11 -12.05 13.00
N LYS A 163 10.84 -12.43 13.14
CA LYS A 163 10.42 -13.66 13.84
C LYS A 163 10.56 -14.92 12.98
N GLY A 164 10.94 -14.79 11.72
CA GLY A 164 11.01 -15.91 10.78
C GLY A 164 9.62 -16.46 10.43
N SER A 165 8.61 -15.59 10.39
CA SER A 165 7.25 -15.99 10.02
C SER A 165 7.05 -16.04 8.51
N CYS A 166 7.90 -15.37 7.74
CA CYS A 166 7.91 -15.39 6.28
C CYS A 166 9.34 -15.30 5.74
N ASP A 167 9.50 -15.62 4.47
CA ASP A 167 10.77 -15.64 3.75
C ASP A 167 11.08 -14.26 3.14
N LEU A 168 10.05 -13.52 2.76
CA LEU A 168 10.15 -12.15 2.24
C LEU A 168 8.97 -11.28 2.67
N VAL A 169 9.14 -9.95 2.58
CA VAL A 169 8.09 -8.95 2.83
C VAL A 169 7.90 -8.11 1.57
N MET A 170 6.65 -7.93 1.19
CA MET A 170 6.19 -7.16 0.02
C MET A 170 5.67 -5.77 0.40
N GLY A 171 5.36 -4.95 -0.61
CA GLY A 171 4.69 -3.66 -0.43
C GLY A 171 5.62 -2.54 -0.02
N LEU A 172 6.87 -2.58 -0.45
CA LEU A 172 7.90 -1.62 -0.04
C LEU A 172 8.45 -0.82 -1.21
N THR A 173 8.82 0.42 -0.89
CA THR A 173 9.52 1.31 -1.81
C THR A 173 10.89 1.65 -1.26
N ILE A 174 11.88 1.73 -2.15
CA ILE A 174 13.23 2.19 -1.81
C ILE A 174 13.20 3.71 -1.78
N THR A 175 13.45 4.30 -0.62
CA THR A 175 13.32 5.75 -0.39
C THR A 175 14.65 6.47 -0.23
N GLY A 176 15.77 5.83 -0.40
CA GLY A 176 17.10 6.44 -0.21
C GLY A 176 17.48 6.69 1.25
N ASP A 177 16.54 6.63 2.18
CA ASP A 177 16.76 6.70 3.63
C ASP A 177 16.52 5.33 4.27
N ASP A 178 17.19 4.33 3.72
CA ASP A 178 17.00 2.92 4.09
C ASP A 178 17.94 2.45 5.20
N HIS A 179 18.40 3.38 6.05
CA HIS A 179 19.32 3.11 7.17
C HIS A 179 18.81 2.05 8.15
N HIS A 180 17.49 1.81 8.17
CA HIS A 180 16.89 0.78 9.02
C HIS A 180 17.02 -0.64 8.46
N MET A 181 17.50 -0.81 7.23
CA MET A 181 17.57 -2.13 6.58
C MET A 181 18.77 -2.92 7.10
N ASP A 182 19.96 -2.39 6.90
CA ASP A 182 21.21 -3.07 7.27
C ASP A 182 21.37 -3.30 8.79
N PRO A 183 21.09 -2.34 9.68
CA PRO A 183 21.14 -2.56 11.13
C PRO A 183 20.22 -3.67 11.63
N ASN A 184 19.14 -3.95 10.92
CA ASN A 184 18.20 -5.02 11.25
C ASN A 184 18.50 -6.34 10.52
N GLY A 185 19.60 -6.41 9.78
CA GLY A 185 19.96 -7.58 8.98
C GLY A 185 18.96 -7.88 7.86
N LEU A 186 18.41 -6.82 7.26
CA LEU A 186 17.46 -6.86 6.15
C LEU A 186 18.10 -6.24 4.91
N ALA A 187 17.70 -6.71 3.74
CA ALA A 187 18.13 -6.18 2.44
C ALA A 187 16.99 -6.18 1.44
N PHE A 188 16.99 -5.21 0.54
CA PHE A 188 16.09 -5.22 -0.60
C PHE A 188 16.54 -6.26 -1.64
N THR A 189 15.57 -6.88 -2.30
CA THR A 189 15.77 -7.59 -3.56
C THR A 189 16.06 -6.60 -4.68
N ARG A 190 16.40 -7.12 -5.87
CA ARG A 190 16.34 -6.32 -7.10
C ARG A 190 14.97 -5.66 -7.20
N PRO A 191 14.90 -4.35 -7.50
CA PRO A 191 13.61 -3.70 -7.76
C PRO A 191 12.98 -4.23 -9.05
N PHE A 192 11.66 -4.34 -9.03
CA PHE A 192 10.90 -4.90 -10.16
C PHE A 192 10.11 -3.85 -10.95
N MET A 193 9.86 -2.69 -10.38
CA MET A 193 9.24 -1.54 -11.06
C MET A 193 9.51 -0.26 -10.28
N SER A 194 9.19 0.90 -10.88
CA SER A 194 9.08 2.15 -10.12
C SER A 194 7.64 2.59 -10.04
N THR A 195 7.34 3.37 -9.01
CA THR A 195 6.10 4.13 -8.83
C THR A 195 6.42 5.62 -8.74
N GLY A 196 5.44 6.47 -8.96
CA GLY A 196 5.63 7.91 -8.85
C GLY A 196 4.33 8.67 -9.05
N PHE A 197 4.40 10.01 -9.01
CA PHE A 197 3.25 10.83 -9.33
C PHE A 197 3.06 10.93 -10.84
N VAL A 198 1.84 10.72 -11.29
CA VAL A 198 1.43 10.74 -12.71
C VAL A 198 0.33 11.76 -12.94
N LEU A 199 0.33 12.32 -14.14
CA LEU A 199 -0.67 13.30 -14.57
C LEU A 199 -1.88 12.60 -15.17
N VAL A 200 -3.04 12.87 -14.61
CA VAL A 200 -4.35 12.44 -15.13
C VAL A 200 -5.19 13.66 -15.51
N THR A 201 -5.96 13.54 -16.56
CA THR A 201 -6.71 14.67 -17.14
C THR A 201 -8.12 14.26 -17.52
N GLN A 202 -9.01 15.26 -17.60
CA GLN A 202 -10.37 15.14 -18.10
C GLN A 202 -10.79 16.44 -18.80
N GLY A 203 -11.73 16.39 -19.72
CA GLY A 203 -12.30 17.56 -20.38
C GLY A 203 -11.22 18.46 -20.99
N ASP A 204 -11.24 19.76 -20.65
CA ASP A 204 -10.25 20.74 -21.13
C ASP A 204 -8.83 20.49 -20.63
N GLY A 205 -8.67 19.81 -19.52
CA GLY A 205 -7.38 19.38 -18.98
C GLY A 205 -6.59 18.45 -19.93
N LYS A 206 -7.25 17.76 -20.86
CA LYS A 206 -6.62 16.92 -21.89
C LYS A 206 -5.65 17.67 -22.82
N LYS A 207 -5.69 19.00 -22.81
CA LYS A 207 -4.74 19.85 -23.54
C LYS A 207 -3.37 19.92 -22.89
N ALA A 208 -3.28 19.58 -21.60
CA ALA A 208 -2.02 19.55 -20.85
C ALA A 208 -1.36 18.19 -20.97
N ARG A 209 -0.06 18.19 -21.28
CA ARG A 209 0.80 16.99 -21.31
C ARG A 209 1.87 17.03 -20.23
N THR A 210 2.11 18.22 -19.67
CA THR A 210 3.14 18.47 -18.67
C THR A 210 2.62 19.44 -17.59
N LEU A 211 3.34 19.54 -16.50
CA LEU A 211 3.06 20.55 -15.46
C LEU A 211 3.25 21.98 -15.99
N ASP A 212 4.17 22.19 -16.91
CA ASP A 212 4.35 23.50 -17.58
C ASP A 212 3.14 23.85 -18.44
N ASP A 213 2.50 22.86 -19.06
CA ASP A 213 1.24 23.11 -19.79
C ASP A 213 0.14 23.54 -18.85
N ILE A 214 0.01 22.91 -17.67
CA ILE A 214 -0.96 23.32 -16.63
C ILE A 214 -0.79 24.80 -16.33
N LYS A 215 0.45 25.21 -16.06
CA LYS A 215 0.78 26.63 -15.75
C LYS A 215 0.50 27.56 -16.93
N ARG A 216 0.97 27.20 -18.12
CA ARG A 216 0.83 27.99 -19.34
C ARG A 216 -0.63 28.19 -19.79
N LEU A 217 -1.45 27.17 -19.59
CA LEU A 217 -2.86 27.18 -19.97
C LEU A 217 -3.77 27.75 -18.85
N GLY A 218 -3.22 28.09 -17.70
CA GLY A 218 -3.99 28.58 -16.55
C GLY A 218 -4.93 27.55 -15.95
N LEU A 219 -4.59 26.26 -16.11
CA LEU A 219 -5.36 25.15 -15.57
C LEU A 219 -5.04 24.92 -14.09
N THR A 220 -5.97 24.32 -13.37
CA THR A 220 -5.77 23.97 -11.96
C THR A 220 -5.56 22.45 -11.82
N VAL A 221 -4.47 22.06 -11.13
CA VAL A 221 -4.19 20.64 -10.85
C VAL A 221 -4.57 20.27 -9.40
N GLY A 222 -5.29 19.18 -9.23
CA GLY A 222 -5.54 18.59 -7.93
C GLY A 222 -4.35 17.75 -7.45
N LEU A 223 -3.97 17.87 -6.18
CA LEU A 223 -2.81 17.20 -5.60
C LEU A 223 -3.17 16.55 -4.25
N PRO A 224 -2.54 15.42 -3.87
CA PRO A 224 -2.60 14.96 -2.49
C PRO A 224 -1.90 15.97 -1.56
N ALA A 225 -2.59 16.37 -0.50
CA ALA A 225 -2.04 17.25 0.51
C ALA A 225 -0.86 16.58 1.25
N LEU A 226 0.07 17.40 1.74
CA LEU A 226 1.25 16.94 2.50
C LEU A 226 2.10 15.91 1.73
N SER A 227 2.11 16.01 0.41
CA SER A 227 2.91 15.19 -0.48
C SER A 227 4.08 15.98 -1.07
N PRO A 228 5.18 15.34 -1.48
CA PRO A 228 6.26 16.00 -2.20
C PRO A 228 5.76 16.77 -3.43
N MET A 229 4.70 16.25 -4.08
CA MET A 229 4.10 16.92 -5.24
C MET A 229 3.41 18.24 -4.87
N SER A 230 2.76 18.33 -3.70
CA SER A 230 2.14 19.58 -3.26
C SER A 230 3.19 20.64 -2.92
N GLU A 231 4.31 20.25 -2.33
CA GLU A 231 5.44 21.13 -2.05
C GLU A 231 6.10 21.62 -3.34
N TYR A 232 6.31 20.72 -4.31
CA TYR A 232 6.86 21.06 -5.62
C TYR A 232 5.97 22.05 -6.37
N ALA A 233 4.66 21.81 -6.39
CA ALA A 233 3.72 22.68 -7.07
C ALA A 233 3.70 24.10 -6.46
N ALA A 234 3.73 24.19 -5.15
CA ALA A 234 3.81 25.47 -4.43
C ALA A 234 5.12 26.21 -4.76
N ALA A 235 6.26 25.51 -4.69
CA ALA A 235 7.58 26.09 -4.98
C ALA A 235 7.72 26.59 -6.44
N ASN A 236 7.05 25.91 -7.38
CA ASN A 236 7.10 26.25 -8.81
C ASN A 236 5.93 27.13 -9.30
N ASN A 237 5.10 27.64 -8.38
CA ASN A 237 3.92 28.45 -8.69
C ASN A 237 3.00 27.79 -9.73
N ILE A 238 2.76 26.49 -9.60
CA ILE A 238 1.78 25.76 -10.39
C ILE A 238 0.40 25.96 -9.76
N PRO A 239 -0.64 26.42 -10.49
CA PRO A 239 -1.98 26.54 -9.95
C PRO A 239 -2.51 25.18 -9.48
N HIS A 240 -2.83 25.06 -8.18
CA HIS A 240 -3.25 23.79 -7.64
C HIS A 240 -4.25 23.89 -6.48
N GLU A 241 -5.00 22.83 -6.29
CA GLU A 241 -5.79 22.55 -5.08
C GLU A 241 -5.31 21.25 -4.43
N THR A 242 -5.26 21.22 -3.09
CA THR A 242 -4.84 20.04 -2.36
C THR A 242 -6.01 19.29 -1.74
N PHE A 243 -5.92 17.96 -1.76
CA PHE A 243 -6.92 17.05 -1.22
C PHE A 243 -6.26 16.06 -0.28
N PHE A 244 -6.98 15.59 0.72
CA PHE A 244 -6.38 14.74 1.77
C PHE A 244 -5.86 13.38 1.25
N GLN A 245 -6.44 12.84 0.16
CA GLN A 245 -6.06 11.53 -0.41
C GLN A 245 -6.19 11.52 -1.93
N ASN A 246 -5.48 10.59 -2.60
CA ASN A 246 -5.52 10.45 -4.06
C ASN A 246 -6.93 10.27 -4.62
N TYR A 247 -7.81 9.50 -3.96
CA TYR A 247 -9.18 9.31 -4.45
C TYR A 247 -10.00 10.61 -4.43
N ARG A 248 -9.72 11.54 -3.51
CA ARG A 248 -10.36 12.86 -3.49
C ARG A 248 -9.90 13.74 -4.65
N VAL A 249 -8.65 13.60 -5.09
CA VAL A 249 -8.16 14.25 -6.32
C VAL A 249 -8.95 13.75 -7.52
N ILE A 250 -9.14 12.44 -7.64
CA ILE A 250 -9.94 11.84 -8.71
C ILE A 250 -11.41 12.29 -8.66
N ASP A 251 -12.02 12.31 -7.48
CA ASP A 251 -13.39 12.81 -7.31
C ASP A 251 -13.51 14.28 -7.73
N ALA A 252 -12.52 15.11 -7.40
CA ALA A 252 -12.49 16.51 -7.80
C ALA A 252 -12.33 16.67 -9.32
N LEU A 253 -11.48 15.84 -9.94
CA LEU A 253 -11.30 15.79 -11.39
C LEU A 253 -12.61 15.39 -12.09
N ILE A 254 -13.23 14.29 -11.68
CA ILE A 254 -14.50 13.81 -12.27
C ILE A 254 -15.62 14.85 -12.14
N ARG A 255 -15.65 15.58 -11.03
CA ARG A 255 -16.61 16.67 -10.79
C ARG A 255 -16.20 18.01 -11.45
N GLN A 256 -15.14 18.03 -12.23
CA GLN A 256 -14.61 19.21 -12.90
C GLN A 256 -14.30 20.40 -11.94
N LYS A 257 -13.93 20.09 -10.71
CA LYS A 257 -13.44 21.10 -9.75
C LYS A 257 -12.00 21.47 -10.02
N VAL A 258 -11.24 20.55 -10.62
CA VAL A 258 -9.89 20.74 -11.12
C VAL A 258 -9.81 20.21 -12.54
N ASP A 259 -8.88 20.74 -13.34
CA ASP A 259 -8.72 20.40 -14.76
C ASP A 259 -7.85 19.16 -14.96
N ALA A 260 -6.96 18.92 -14.02
CA ALA A 260 -6.03 17.78 -14.02
C ALA A 260 -5.81 17.28 -12.59
N GLY A 261 -5.24 16.09 -12.45
CA GLY A 261 -4.81 15.54 -11.17
C GLY A 261 -3.40 15.00 -11.26
N MET A 262 -2.60 15.25 -10.25
CA MET A 262 -1.33 14.53 -10.03
C MET A 262 -1.52 13.56 -8.88
N ILE A 263 -1.49 12.29 -9.18
CA ILE A 263 -1.75 11.23 -8.20
C ILE A 263 -0.64 10.18 -8.22
N TRP A 264 -0.48 9.48 -7.14
CA TRP A 264 0.40 8.32 -7.12
C TRP A 264 -0.07 7.23 -8.10
N SER A 265 0.84 6.66 -8.88
CA SER A 265 0.52 5.74 -9.97
C SER A 265 -0.34 4.53 -9.55
N GLY A 266 -0.15 4.00 -8.34
CA GLY A 266 -0.99 2.93 -7.79
C GLY A 266 -2.45 3.33 -7.60
N ALA A 267 -2.72 4.62 -7.36
CA ALA A 267 -4.07 5.11 -7.18
C ALA A 267 -4.92 5.08 -8.47
N ILE A 268 -4.29 5.00 -9.64
CA ILE A 268 -5.02 4.86 -10.92
C ILE A 268 -5.79 3.55 -10.96
N SER A 269 -5.13 2.45 -10.61
CA SER A 269 -5.75 1.13 -10.55
C SER A 269 -6.94 1.13 -9.61
N GLN A 270 -6.77 1.73 -8.43
CA GLN A 270 -7.85 1.86 -7.47
C GLN A 270 -9.01 2.71 -8.02
N ALA A 271 -8.70 3.83 -8.67
CA ALA A 271 -9.72 4.70 -9.23
C ALA A 271 -10.51 4.01 -10.36
N ARG A 272 -9.85 3.30 -11.26
CA ARG A 272 -10.50 2.54 -12.34
C ARG A 272 -11.37 1.41 -11.81
N LEU A 273 -10.91 0.72 -10.78
CA LEU A 273 -11.67 -0.32 -10.12
C LEU A 273 -12.96 0.22 -9.50
N ASN A 274 -12.86 1.37 -8.88
CA ASN A 274 -13.91 1.97 -8.08
C ASN A 274 -14.88 2.83 -8.89
N ARG A 275 -14.43 3.32 -10.03
CA ARG A 275 -15.15 4.20 -10.93
C ARG A 275 -14.93 3.76 -12.39
N PRO A 276 -15.37 2.54 -12.77
CA PRO A 276 -15.15 2.04 -14.13
C PRO A 276 -15.78 2.94 -15.20
N GLU A 277 -16.83 3.69 -14.82
CA GLU A 277 -17.52 4.64 -15.69
C GLU A 277 -16.84 6.01 -15.79
N ALA A 278 -15.81 6.28 -14.99
CA ALA A 278 -15.19 7.60 -14.96
C ALA A 278 -14.25 7.82 -16.16
N GLU A 279 -14.52 8.87 -16.89
CA GLU A 279 -13.77 9.25 -18.09
C GLU A 279 -12.56 10.13 -17.76
N PHE A 280 -11.61 9.62 -16.96
CA PHE A 280 -10.31 10.28 -16.82
C PHE A 280 -9.23 9.49 -17.55
N GLU A 281 -8.23 10.19 -18.06
CA GLU A 281 -7.14 9.62 -18.84
C GLU A 281 -5.80 9.88 -18.15
N LEU A 282 -4.96 8.85 -18.14
CA LEU A 282 -3.55 9.03 -17.87
C LEU A 282 -2.92 9.74 -19.06
N VAL A 283 -2.14 10.78 -18.83
CA VAL A 283 -1.40 11.46 -19.91
C VAL A 283 -0.34 10.51 -20.46
N GLU A 284 -0.56 10.10 -21.70
CA GLU A 284 0.35 9.18 -22.40
C GLU A 284 1.76 9.78 -22.50
N GLY A 285 2.76 8.94 -22.20
CA GLY A 285 4.17 9.35 -22.23
C GLY A 285 4.61 10.22 -21.06
N TYR A 286 3.73 10.53 -20.12
CA TYR A 286 4.13 11.26 -18.91
C TYR A 286 5.04 10.36 -18.04
N VAL A 287 6.22 10.86 -17.72
CA VAL A 287 7.17 10.20 -16.83
C VAL A 287 7.22 10.98 -15.51
N PRO A 288 7.09 10.31 -14.35
CA PRO A 288 7.23 10.97 -13.06
C PRO A 288 8.57 11.69 -12.93
N LEU A 289 8.55 12.82 -12.21
CA LEU A 289 9.77 13.55 -11.89
C LEU A 289 10.75 12.63 -11.14
N PRO A 290 12.06 12.67 -11.45
CA PRO A 290 13.03 11.78 -10.84
C PRO A 290 13.00 11.77 -9.31
N GLU A 291 12.85 12.95 -8.70
CA GLU A 291 12.77 13.14 -7.25
C GLU A 291 11.46 12.66 -6.62
N MET A 292 10.49 12.27 -7.45
CA MET A 292 9.17 11.77 -7.06
C MET A 292 8.88 10.41 -7.66
N ARG A 293 9.93 9.65 -7.89
CA ARG A 293 9.88 8.31 -8.43
C ARG A 293 10.65 7.37 -7.54
N TRP A 294 10.00 6.31 -7.10
CA TRP A 294 10.53 5.35 -6.14
C TRP A 294 10.46 3.94 -6.70
N ASP A 295 11.53 3.19 -6.50
CA ASP A 295 11.59 1.78 -6.89
C ASP A 295 10.85 0.92 -5.88
N SER A 296 10.13 -0.07 -6.37
CA SER A 296 9.46 -1.09 -5.58
C SER A 296 10.30 -2.37 -5.56
N ALA A 297 10.54 -2.88 -4.36
CA ALA A 297 11.31 -4.10 -4.13
C ALA A 297 10.74 -4.86 -2.93
N TRP A 298 11.15 -6.11 -2.78
CA TRP A 298 10.83 -6.91 -1.60
C TRP A 298 11.98 -6.89 -0.61
N VAL A 299 11.70 -7.24 0.63
CA VAL A 299 12.70 -7.31 1.68
C VAL A 299 12.91 -8.75 2.11
N VAL A 300 14.17 -9.14 2.21
CA VAL A 300 14.65 -10.43 2.72
C VAL A 300 15.66 -10.21 3.83
N LYS A 301 16.01 -11.26 4.59
CA LYS A 301 17.13 -11.17 5.52
C LYS A 301 18.46 -11.16 4.76
N THR A 302 19.38 -10.30 5.18
CA THR A 302 20.71 -10.14 4.56
C THR A 302 21.49 -11.46 4.47
N ARG A 303 21.28 -12.36 5.44
CA ARG A 303 21.94 -13.67 5.47
C ARG A 303 21.38 -14.71 4.48
N GLU A 304 20.25 -14.44 3.89
CA GLU A 304 19.53 -15.36 2.98
C GLU A 304 20.01 -15.17 1.52
N ASN A 305 21.33 -15.25 1.30
CA ASN A 305 21.97 -14.91 0.03
C ASN A 305 21.46 -15.73 -1.16
N ASP A 306 21.30 -17.04 -1.00
CA ASP A 306 20.88 -17.91 -2.10
C ASP A 306 19.42 -17.67 -2.48
N PHE A 307 18.57 -17.45 -1.48
CA PHE A 307 17.18 -17.11 -1.72
C PHE A 307 17.05 -15.71 -2.39
N LYS A 308 17.77 -14.72 -1.87
CA LYS A 308 17.82 -13.39 -2.48
C LYS A 308 18.29 -13.45 -3.94
N LYS A 309 19.38 -14.16 -4.18
CA LYS A 309 19.93 -14.34 -5.54
C LYS A 309 18.91 -14.96 -6.47
N PHE A 310 18.21 -16.02 -6.05
CA PHE A 310 17.15 -16.66 -6.82
C PHE A 310 16.03 -15.68 -7.19
N ILE A 311 15.56 -14.88 -6.23
CA ILE A 311 14.52 -13.86 -6.46
C ILE A 311 15.05 -12.77 -7.42
N ASP A 312 16.25 -12.27 -7.20
CA ASP A 312 16.87 -11.21 -8.03
C ASP A 312 17.06 -11.63 -9.48
N GLU A 313 17.53 -12.85 -9.71
CA GLU A 313 17.69 -13.43 -11.05
C GLU A 313 16.34 -13.63 -11.73
N SER A 314 15.35 -14.12 -10.98
CA SER A 314 13.98 -14.30 -11.51
C SER A 314 13.34 -12.98 -11.91
N ILE A 315 13.50 -11.93 -11.08
CA ILE A 315 13.02 -10.58 -11.41
C ILE A 315 13.73 -10.06 -12.67
N ALA A 316 15.05 -10.24 -12.79
CA ALA A 316 15.81 -9.81 -13.96
C ALA A 316 15.26 -10.44 -15.25
N GLU A 317 15.07 -11.76 -15.26
CA GLU A 317 14.47 -12.48 -16.40
C GLU A 317 13.07 -11.98 -16.76
N MET A 318 12.22 -11.73 -15.75
CA MET A 318 10.86 -11.25 -15.98
C MET A 318 10.82 -9.80 -16.46
N LEU A 319 11.79 -8.97 -16.08
CA LEU A 319 11.96 -7.62 -16.62
C LEU A 319 12.38 -7.68 -18.08
N GLU A 320 13.38 -8.51 -18.41
CA GLU A 320 13.89 -8.68 -19.77
C GLU A 320 12.81 -9.24 -20.71
N SER A 321 12.04 -10.23 -20.28
CA SER A 321 10.93 -10.80 -21.06
C SER A 321 9.71 -9.88 -21.16
N GLY A 322 9.65 -8.79 -20.38
CA GLY A 322 8.51 -7.89 -20.28
C GLY A 322 7.32 -8.48 -19.52
N GLU A 323 7.49 -9.57 -18.81
CA GLU A 323 6.41 -10.23 -18.07
C GLU A 323 5.91 -9.36 -16.93
N ILE A 324 6.80 -8.74 -16.15
CA ILE A 324 6.42 -7.78 -15.09
C ILE A 324 5.62 -6.62 -15.69
N LYS A 325 6.05 -6.06 -16.81
CA LYS A 325 5.30 -5.00 -17.49
C LYS A 325 3.87 -5.44 -17.80
N ARG A 326 3.69 -6.63 -18.38
CA ARG A 326 2.35 -7.17 -18.70
C ARG A 326 1.49 -7.35 -17.45
N ILE A 327 2.08 -7.83 -16.35
CA ILE A 327 1.35 -7.96 -15.08
C ILE A 327 0.90 -6.59 -14.59
N VAL A 328 1.80 -5.61 -14.48
CA VAL A 328 1.51 -4.26 -13.99
C VAL A 328 0.41 -3.58 -14.82
N GLU A 329 0.52 -3.64 -16.16
CA GLU A 329 -0.45 -3.03 -17.07
C GLU A 329 -1.83 -3.69 -16.98
N ARG A 330 -1.91 -5.00 -16.72
CA ARG A 330 -3.17 -5.72 -16.49
C ARG A 330 -3.91 -5.21 -15.25
N TYR A 331 -3.19 -4.72 -14.25
CA TYR A 331 -3.77 -4.03 -13.09
C TYR A 331 -4.16 -2.57 -13.37
N GLY A 332 -4.04 -2.12 -14.61
CA GLY A 332 -4.39 -0.77 -15.02
C GLY A 332 -3.40 0.30 -14.56
N MET A 333 -2.21 -0.09 -14.13
CA MET A 333 -1.13 0.82 -13.79
C MET A 333 -0.20 1.09 -14.99
N PRO A 334 0.38 2.29 -15.09
CA PRO A 334 1.51 2.50 -15.99
C PRO A 334 2.74 1.76 -15.45
N PHE A 335 3.46 1.09 -16.34
CA PHE A 335 4.74 0.48 -15.98
C PHE A 335 5.88 1.48 -16.17
N PHE A 336 6.62 1.70 -15.10
CA PHE A 336 7.90 2.40 -15.14
C PHE A 336 9.01 1.42 -14.76
N PRO A 337 10.04 1.23 -15.60
CA PRO A 337 11.15 0.36 -15.24
C PRO A 337 11.89 0.90 -14.01
N PRO A 338 12.55 0.05 -13.22
CA PRO A 338 13.34 0.51 -12.08
C PRO A 338 14.35 1.59 -12.47
N VAL A 339 14.60 2.53 -11.56
CA VAL A 339 15.62 3.59 -11.71
C VAL A 339 16.97 3.09 -11.23
N SER A 340 16.99 2.37 -10.09
CA SER A 340 18.17 1.70 -9.58
C SER A 340 18.31 0.31 -10.22
N GLN A 341 19.51 0.00 -10.72
CA GLN A 341 19.81 -1.30 -11.33
C GLN A 341 20.58 -2.20 -10.37
#